data_7b595525c29b0eca35a34ec8cc690fb2
#
_entry.id   7b595525c29b0eca35a34ec8cc690fb2
#
_cell.length_a   1.000
_cell.length_b   1.000
_cell.length_c   1.000
_cell.angle_alpha   90.00
_cell.angle_beta   90.00
_cell.angle_gamma   90.00
#
_symmetry.space_group_name_H-M   'P 1'
#
loop_
_entity.id
_entity.type
_entity.pdbx_description
1 polymer ?
#
loop_
_entity_poly.entity_id
_entity_poly.type
_entity_poly.pdbx_seq_one_letter_code
_entity_poly.pdbx_strand_id
1 'polypeptide(L)'
;HCAMRDRAGEPARLLVVDDNKVNRLLLTRSLELQGHRVSSAADGRLALEMLRREPVDLVLLDMEMPEMDGFQVLEVLVDDVQLRDMPVIVTSSLEGVANVVRCIELGAEDYLTKPVNPVLLKARIDACLEKKRLRDAQKELVRRFATPEVAQDLQKSGFSLGGKRVHASVLFCDIRGFTTLAESQAPEETIEL
;
A
#
# COMPACT_ATOMS: atom_id res chain seq x y z
N HIS A 1 -26.10 -12.60 -1.68
CA HIS A 1 -24.92 -13.19 -2.32
C HIS A 1 -24.08 -12.07 -2.95
N CYS A 2 -23.25 -11.42 -2.14
CA CYS A 2 -22.22 -10.52 -2.63
C CYS A 2 -21.12 -11.39 -3.25
N ALA A 3 -21.05 -11.40 -4.56
CA ALA A 3 -20.01 -12.10 -5.29
C ALA A 3 -18.68 -11.46 -4.92
N MET A 4 -17.89 -12.10 -4.09
CA MET A 4 -16.43 -11.93 -4.07
C MET A 4 -15.94 -12.33 -5.47
N ARG A 5 -15.88 -11.36 -6.39
CA ARG A 5 -15.19 -11.56 -7.65
C ARG A 5 -13.71 -11.77 -7.30
N ASP A 6 -13.23 -12.93 -7.67
CA ASP A 6 -11.82 -13.29 -7.74
C ASP A 6 -11.09 -12.20 -8.54
N ARG A 7 -10.49 -11.23 -7.84
CA ARG A 7 -9.67 -10.18 -8.46
C ARG A 7 -8.19 -10.56 -8.51
N ALA A 8 -7.89 -11.84 -8.42
CA ALA A 8 -6.58 -12.37 -8.76
C ALA A 8 -6.35 -12.13 -10.26
N GLY A 9 -5.56 -11.11 -10.59
CA GLY A 9 -5.22 -10.78 -11.98
C GLY A 9 -5.59 -9.38 -12.47
N GLU A 10 -6.05 -8.46 -11.63
CA GLU A 10 -6.18 -7.05 -12.07
C GLU A 10 -4.79 -6.46 -12.33
N PRO A 11 -4.62 -5.74 -13.48
CA PRO A 11 -3.36 -5.08 -13.80
C PRO A 11 -2.93 -4.12 -12.69
N ALA A 12 -1.81 -4.38 -12.03
CA ALA A 12 -1.21 -3.47 -11.07
C ALA A 12 -0.16 -2.58 -11.75
N ARG A 13 0.10 -1.42 -11.17
CA ARG A 13 1.15 -0.48 -11.62
C ARG A 13 2.41 -0.76 -10.81
N LEU A 14 3.43 -1.24 -11.48
CA LEU A 14 4.69 -1.63 -10.88
C LEU A 14 5.80 -0.67 -11.31
N LEU A 15 6.72 -0.35 -10.41
CA LEU A 15 7.93 0.39 -10.72
C LEU A 15 9.14 -0.52 -10.54
N VAL A 16 9.91 -0.71 -11.60
CA VAL A 16 11.19 -1.45 -11.58
C VAL A 16 12.33 -0.45 -11.50
N VAL A 17 13.14 -0.57 -10.45
CA VAL A 17 14.31 0.29 -10.21
C VAL A 17 15.56 -0.57 -10.23
N ASP A 18 16.40 -0.41 -11.24
CA ASP A 18 17.64 -1.17 -11.43
C ASP A 18 18.56 -0.34 -12.34
N ASP A 19 19.81 -0.12 -12.00
CA ASP A 19 20.73 0.67 -12.80
C ASP A 19 21.19 -0.08 -14.08
N ASN A 20 21.20 -1.41 -14.01
CA ASN A 20 21.53 -2.24 -15.17
C ASN A 20 20.37 -2.29 -16.18
N LYS A 21 20.60 -1.69 -17.33
CA LYS A 21 19.60 -1.60 -18.41
C LYS A 21 19.05 -2.96 -18.85
N VAL A 22 19.89 -4.01 -18.89
CA VAL A 22 19.48 -5.34 -19.33
C VAL A 22 18.56 -5.98 -18.28
N ASN A 23 18.96 -5.96 -17.01
CA ASN A 23 18.14 -6.47 -15.90
C ASN A 23 16.79 -5.75 -15.86
N ARG A 24 16.82 -4.42 -15.91
CA ARG A 24 15.62 -3.58 -15.89
C ARG A 24 14.67 -3.93 -17.05
N LEU A 25 15.21 -4.13 -18.26
CA LEU A 25 14.39 -4.51 -19.42
C LEU A 25 13.79 -5.91 -19.26
N LEU A 26 14.57 -6.89 -18.80
CA LEU A 26 14.10 -8.27 -18.60
C LEU A 26 13.00 -8.34 -17.54
N LEU A 27 13.19 -7.66 -16.41
CA LEU A 27 12.19 -7.60 -15.32
C LEU A 27 10.92 -6.90 -15.80
N THR A 28 11.04 -5.74 -16.44
CA THR A 28 9.90 -5.00 -17.02
C THR A 28 9.11 -5.90 -17.96
N ARG A 29 9.79 -6.54 -18.91
CA ARG A 29 9.12 -7.41 -19.89
C ARG A 29 8.44 -8.63 -19.26
N SER A 30 9.09 -9.25 -18.30
CA SER A 30 8.52 -10.37 -17.54
C SER A 30 7.22 -9.99 -16.82
N LEU A 31 7.18 -8.81 -16.21
CA LEU A 31 6.03 -8.31 -15.46
C LEU A 31 4.89 -7.84 -16.40
N GLU A 32 5.22 -7.23 -17.53
CA GLU A 32 4.24 -6.89 -18.56
C GLU A 32 3.55 -8.13 -19.14
N LEU A 33 4.30 -9.21 -19.37
CA LEU A 33 3.73 -10.48 -19.81
C LEU A 33 2.80 -11.13 -18.78
N GLN A 34 2.93 -10.76 -17.51
CA GLN A 34 2.01 -11.16 -16.44
C GLN A 34 0.77 -10.26 -16.36
N GLY A 35 0.64 -9.26 -17.24
CA GLY A 35 -0.51 -8.38 -17.32
C GLY A 35 -0.40 -7.10 -16.50
N HIS A 36 0.75 -6.80 -15.91
CA HIS A 36 0.95 -5.57 -15.14
C HIS A 36 1.33 -4.38 -16.05
N ARG A 37 1.09 -3.17 -15.55
CA ARG A 37 1.60 -1.92 -16.15
C ARG A 37 2.90 -1.59 -15.46
N VAL A 38 4.00 -1.51 -16.22
CA VAL A 38 5.33 -1.38 -15.63
C VAL A 38 5.99 -0.08 -16.09
N SER A 39 6.36 0.75 -15.13
CA SER A 39 7.29 1.87 -15.31
C SER A 39 8.68 1.46 -14.83
N SER A 40 9.73 2.12 -15.29
CA SER A 40 11.10 1.80 -14.88
C SER A 40 11.94 3.03 -14.61
N ALA A 41 12.81 2.96 -13.62
CA ALA A 41 13.78 3.97 -13.25
C ALA A 41 15.20 3.39 -13.25
N ALA A 42 16.18 4.18 -13.68
CA ALA A 42 17.58 3.77 -13.77
C ALA A 42 18.38 4.03 -12.47
N ASP A 43 17.80 4.78 -11.55
CA ASP A 43 18.43 5.13 -10.28
C ASP A 43 17.40 5.46 -9.20
N GLY A 44 17.85 5.55 -7.94
CA GLY A 44 16.99 5.79 -6.81
C GLY A 44 16.33 7.18 -6.81
N ARG A 45 17.01 8.20 -7.32
CA ARG A 45 16.48 9.57 -7.37
C ARG A 45 15.31 9.66 -8.34
N LEU A 46 15.47 9.12 -9.55
CA LEU A 46 14.40 9.05 -10.55
C LEU A 46 13.22 8.25 -10.03
N ALA A 47 13.48 7.14 -9.33
CA ALA A 47 12.43 6.32 -8.71
C ALA A 47 11.59 7.14 -7.72
N LEU A 48 12.21 7.87 -6.79
CA LEU A 48 11.51 8.71 -5.82
C LEU A 48 10.72 9.85 -6.48
N GLU A 49 11.26 10.43 -7.55
CA GLU A 49 10.56 11.45 -8.33
C GLU A 49 9.29 10.89 -9.00
N MET A 50 9.39 9.71 -9.61
CA MET A 50 8.26 9.03 -10.23
C MET A 50 7.20 8.65 -9.20
N LEU A 51 7.57 8.12 -8.03
CA LEU A 51 6.65 7.73 -6.95
C LEU A 51 5.84 8.91 -6.40
N ARG A 52 6.37 10.12 -6.45
CA ARG A 52 5.63 11.35 -6.06
C ARG A 52 4.68 11.87 -7.12
N ARG A 53 4.91 11.53 -8.39
CA ARG A 53 4.11 12.02 -9.52
C ARG A 53 3.03 11.06 -9.98
N GLU A 54 3.32 9.75 -9.90
CA GLU A 54 2.46 8.71 -10.45
C GLU A 54 2.05 7.70 -9.38
N PRO A 55 0.79 7.24 -9.43
CA PRO A 55 0.35 6.20 -8.52
C PRO A 55 1.00 4.85 -8.89
N VAL A 56 1.74 4.27 -7.95
CA VAL A 56 2.39 2.95 -8.05
C VAL A 56 1.80 2.02 -6.99
N ASP A 57 1.66 0.76 -7.31
CA ASP A 57 1.09 -0.24 -6.41
C ASP A 57 2.15 -1.09 -5.71
N LEU A 58 3.35 -1.24 -6.32
CA LEU A 58 4.49 -1.95 -5.76
C LEU A 58 5.78 -1.53 -6.47
N VAL A 59 6.87 -1.46 -5.72
CA VAL A 59 8.22 -1.19 -6.22
C VAL A 59 9.08 -2.45 -6.16
N LEU A 60 9.75 -2.76 -7.26
CA LEU A 60 10.86 -3.72 -7.31
C LEU A 60 12.16 -2.93 -7.32
N LEU A 61 12.97 -3.03 -6.26
CA LEU A 61 14.10 -2.15 -5.99
C LEU A 61 15.42 -2.91 -5.95
N ASP A 62 16.33 -2.58 -6.82
CA ASP A 62 17.72 -3.04 -6.72
C ASP A 62 18.45 -2.34 -5.55
N MET A 63 19.20 -3.11 -4.79
CA MET A 63 20.01 -2.59 -3.69
C MET A 63 21.34 -2.01 -4.15
N GLU A 64 21.87 -2.53 -5.25
CA GLU A 64 23.23 -2.25 -5.72
C GLU A 64 23.19 -1.25 -6.88
N MET A 65 22.94 0.01 -6.56
CA MET A 65 22.93 1.10 -7.53
C MET A 65 23.97 2.17 -7.18
N PRO A 66 24.59 2.83 -8.19
CA PRO A 66 25.48 3.96 -7.96
C PRO A 66 24.72 5.19 -7.46
N GLU A 67 25.43 6.13 -6.82
CA GLU A 67 24.96 7.41 -6.30
C GLU A 67 23.95 7.29 -5.16
N MET A 68 22.80 6.66 -5.39
CA MET A 68 21.74 6.41 -4.42
C MET A 68 21.40 4.93 -4.40
N ASP A 69 21.87 4.21 -3.41
CA ASP A 69 21.64 2.78 -3.24
C ASP A 69 20.22 2.47 -2.75
N GLY A 70 19.84 1.20 -2.77
CA GLY A 70 18.51 0.78 -2.36
C GLY A 70 18.21 1.01 -0.88
N PHE A 71 19.22 1.00 0.01
CA PHE A 71 19.04 1.32 1.42
C PHE A 71 18.63 2.78 1.61
N GLN A 72 19.30 3.71 0.91
CA GLN A 72 18.95 5.13 0.94
C GLN A 72 17.55 5.40 0.39
N VAL A 73 17.14 4.66 -0.65
CA VAL A 73 15.76 4.76 -1.17
C VAL A 73 14.76 4.29 -0.11
N LEU A 74 14.98 3.14 0.55
CA LEU A 74 14.11 2.64 1.62
C LEU A 74 14.01 3.63 2.78
N GLU A 75 15.11 4.21 3.23
CA GLU A 75 15.12 5.23 4.29
C GLU A 75 14.23 6.43 3.94
N VAL A 76 14.35 6.95 2.71
CA VAL A 76 13.50 8.05 2.24
C VAL A 76 12.01 7.64 2.19
N LEU A 77 11.71 6.42 1.74
CA LEU A 77 10.32 5.93 1.67
C LEU A 77 9.68 5.83 3.06
N VAL A 78 10.41 5.33 4.06
CA VAL A 78 9.90 5.21 5.44
C VAL A 78 9.61 6.56 6.08
N ASP A 79 10.46 7.55 5.81
CA ASP A 79 10.32 8.90 6.37
C ASP A 79 9.23 9.73 5.66
N ASP A 80 8.87 9.38 4.44
CA ASP A 80 7.84 10.08 3.66
C ASP A 80 6.43 9.56 4.00
N VAL A 81 5.62 10.42 4.61
CA VAL A 81 4.25 10.09 5.06
C VAL A 81 3.36 9.56 3.93
N GLN A 82 3.60 9.96 2.69
CA GLN A 82 2.82 9.53 1.53
C GLN A 82 3.31 8.19 0.97
N LEU A 83 4.59 7.88 1.14
CA LEU A 83 5.25 6.72 0.52
C LEU A 83 5.56 5.58 1.50
N ARG A 84 5.53 5.81 2.81
CA ARG A 84 5.91 4.81 3.83
C ARG A 84 5.10 3.50 3.80
N ASP A 85 3.90 3.52 3.24
CA ASP A 85 3.05 2.33 3.10
C ASP A 85 3.22 1.63 1.74
N MET A 86 4.15 2.12 0.89
CA MET A 86 4.46 1.55 -0.42
C MET A 86 5.11 0.18 -0.25
N PRO A 87 4.53 -0.90 -0.80
CA PRO A 87 5.19 -2.20 -0.76
C PRO A 87 6.43 -2.18 -1.65
N VAL A 88 7.57 -2.59 -1.08
CA VAL A 88 8.84 -2.70 -1.78
C VAL A 88 9.35 -4.13 -1.70
N ILE A 89 9.59 -4.75 -2.85
CA ILE A 89 10.36 -6.00 -2.95
C ILE A 89 11.77 -5.63 -3.37
N VAL A 90 12.72 -6.04 -2.56
CA VAL A 90 14.15 -5.78 -2.81
C VAL A 90 14.75 -6.90 -3.64
N THR A 91 15.61 -6.53 -4.61
CA THR A 91 16.45 -7.48 -5.35
C THR A 91 17.93 -7.16 -5.07
N SER A 92 18.75 -8.18 -4.82
CA SER A 92 20.17 -7.97 -4.50
C SER A 92 21.03 -9.19 -4.80
N SER A 93 22.30 -8.95 -5.18
CA SER A 93 23.34 -9.98 -5.22
C SER A 93 24.02 -10.17 -3.86
N LEU A 94 23.74 -9.30 -2.91
CA LEU A 94 24.35 -9.36 -1.57
C LEU A 94 23.79 -10.57 -0.82
N GLU A 95 24.67 -11.52 -0.52
CA GLU A 95 24.33 -12.68 0.31
C GLU A 95 24.50 -12.35 1.79
N GLY A 96 23.72 -13.03 2.62
CA GLY A 96 23.84 -12.95 4.08
C GLY A 96 22.59 -12.44 4.78
N VAL A 97 22.30 -13.10 5.90
CA VAL A 97 21.11 -12.82 6.73
C VAL A 97 21.07 -11.36 7.21
N ALA A 98 22.23 -10.75 7.50
CA ALA A 98 22.31 -9.39 7.97
C ALA A 98 21.75 -8.37 6.98
N ASN A 99 22.02 -8.55 5.68
CA ASN A 99 21.48 -7.67 4.63
C ASN A 99 19.96 -7.82 4.49
N VAL A 100 19.46 -9.06 4.55
CA VAL A 100 18.01 -9.34 4.52
C VAL A 100 17.32 -8.67 5.71
N VAL A 101 17.84 -8.87 6.92
CA VAL A 101 17.30 -8.28 8.15
C VAL A 101 17.25 -6.76 8.04
N ARG A 102 18.35 -6.13 7.62
CA ARG A 102 18.41 -4.67 7.44
C ARG A 102 17.37 -4.16 6.44
N CYS A 103 17.17 -4.84 5.32
CA CYS A 103 16.14 -4.45 4.35
C CYS A 103 14.73 -4.51 4.95
N ILE A 104 14.41 -5.59 5.70
CA ILE A 104 13.10 -5.74 6.34
C ILE A 104 12.90 -4.70 7.46
N GLU A 105 13.93 -4.42 8.26
CA GLU A 105 13.89 -3.37 9.30
C GLU A 105 13.65 -1.98 8.70
N LEU A 106 14.17 -1.72 7.50
CA LEU A 106 13.93 -0.50 6.72
C LEU A 106 12.60 -0.51 5.95
N GLY A 107 11.72 -1.48 6.22
CA GLY A 107 10.36 -1.50 5.68
C GLY A 107 10.19 -2.20 4.34
N ALA A 108 11.20 -2.93 3.84
CA ALA A 108 11.00 -3.79 2.68
C ALA A 108 9.98 -4.89 3.02
N GLU A 109 9.04 -5.12 2.11
CA GLU A 109 8.02 -6.15 2.26
C GLU A 109 8.60 -7.56 2.04
N ASP A 110 9.59 -7.66 1.14
CA ASP A 110 10.25 -8.92 0.81
C ASP A 110 11.64 -8.70 0.19
N TYR A 111 12.42 -9.78 0.09
CA TYR A 111 13.78 -9.79 -0.43
C TYR A 111 13.97 -10.96 -1.41
N LEU A 112 14.54 -10.69 -2.59
CA LEU A 112 14.87 -11.67 -3.62
C LEU A 112 16.35 -11.59 -3.99
N THR A 113 17.02 -12.74 -4.00
CA THR A 113 18.40 -12.84 -4.46
C THR A 113 18.49 -12.83 -5.99
N LYS A 114 19.50 -12.17 -6.53
CA LYS A 114 19.86 -12.22 -7.96
C LYS A 114 20.70 -13.49 -8.23
N PRO A 115 20.48 -14.18 -9.37
CA PRO A 115 19.53 -13.89 -10.44
C PRO A 115 18.08 -14.16 -10.00
N VAL A 116 17.18 -13.23 -10.31
CA VAL A 116 15.78 -13.30 -9.88
C VAL A 116 15.04 -14.41 -10.62
N ASN A 117 14.52 -15.37 -9.86
CA ASN A 117 13.69 -16.44 -10.41
C ASN A 117 12.30 -15.91 -10.78
N PRO A 118 11.84 -15.99 -12.05
CA PRO A 118 10.57 -15.41 -12.49
C PRO A 118 9.34 -15.99 -11.78
N VAL A 119 9.36 -17.29 -11.44
CA VAL A 119 8.24 -17.95 -10.74
C VAL A 119 8.14 -17.43 -9.31
N LEU A 120 9.28 -17.33 -8.62
CA LEU A 120 9.34 -16.78 -7.27
C LEU A 120 8.96 -15.31 -7.24
N LEU A 121 9.45 -14.50 -8.20
CA LEU A 121 9.11 -13.11 -8.35
C LEU A 121 7.58 -12.92 -8.47
N LYS A 122 6.95 -13.69 -9.36
CA LYS A 122 5.49 -13.67 -9.54
C LYS A 122 4.76 -13.96 -8.23
N ALA A 123 5.11 -15.04 -7.55
CA ALA A 123 4.46 -15.43 -6.29
C ALA A 123 4.60 -14.35 -5.21
N ARG A 124 5.77 -13.70 -5.11
CA ARG A 124 6.02 -12.62 -4.14
C ARG A 124 5.23 -11.34 -4.47
N ILE A 125 5.18 -10.96 -5.75
CA ILE A 125 4.39 -9.82 -6.19
C ILE A 125 2.91 -10.05 -5.90
N ASP A 126 2.36 -11.20 -6.26
CA ASP A 126 0.95 -11.54 -6.02
C ASP A 126 0.62 -11.46 -4.51
N ALA A 127 1.47 -12.02 -3.65
CA ALA A 127 1.30 -11.97 -2.19
C ALA A 127 1.37 -10.54 -1.64
N CYS A 128 2.33 -9.72 -2.09
CA CYS A 128 2.46 -8.33 -1.66
C CYS A 128 1.27 -7.46 -2.11
N LEU A 129 0.80 -7.64 -3.34
CA LEU A 129 -0.35 -6.92 -3.87
C LEU A 129 -1.63 -7.28 -3.12
N GLU A 130 -1.83 -8.56 -2.80
CA GLU A 130 -2.98 -9.00 -2.00
C GLU A 130 -2.95 -8.40 -0.59
N LYS A 131 -1.80 -8.44 0.06
CA LYS A 131 -1.61 -7.81 1.39
C LYS A 131 -1.88 -6.30 1.34
N LYS A 132 -1.44 -5.61 0.28
CA LYS A 132 -1.76 -4.19 0.06
C LYS A 132 -3.27 -3.96 -0.07
N ARG A 133 -3.96 -4.75 -0.89
CA ARG A 133 -5.41 -4.65 -1.09
C ARG A 133 -6.18 -4.81 0.22
N LEU A 134 -5.79 -5.77 1.05
CA LEU A 134 -6.41 -5.98 2.36
C LEU A 134 -6.19 -4.78 3.29
N ARG A 135 -4.97 -4.23 3.33
CA ARG A 135 -4.66 -3.01 4.10
C ARG A 135 -5.48 -1.81 3.63
N ASP A 136 -5.58 -1.61 2.32
CA ASP A 136 -6.33 -0.49 1.73
C ASP A 136 -7.83 -0.63 2.00
N ALA A 137 -8.38 -1.84 1.92
CA ALA A 137 -9.77 -2.14 2.26
C ALA A 137 -10.07 -1.87 3.75
N GLN A 138 -9.16 -2.25 4.66
CA GLN A 138 -9.29 -1.92 6.10
C GLN A 138 -9.28 -0.42 6.35
N LYS A 139 -8.37 0.33 5.70
CA LYS A 139 -8.31 1.79 5.80
C LYS A 139 -9.60 2.44 5.30
N GLU A 140 -10.16 1.94 4.21
CA GLU A 140 -11.41 2.46 3.66
C GLU A 140 -12.62 2.18 4.57
N LEU A 141 -12.68 1.00 5.20
CA LEU A 141 -13.71 0.70 6.21
C LEU A 141 -13.65 1.68 7.37
N VAL A 142 -12.47 1.94 7.93
CA VAL A 142 -12.28 2.92 9.00
C VAL A 142 -12.73 4.31 8.56
N ARG A 143 -12.41 4.73 7.33
CA ARG A 143 -12.84 6.03 6.78
C ARG A 143 -14.36 6.18 6.68
N ARG A 144 -15.09 5.10 6.38
CA ARG A 144 -16.55 5.14 6.26
C ARG A 144 -17.29 5.24 7.59
N PHE A 145 -16.70 4.70 8.66
CA PHE A 145 -17.35 4.63 9.97
C PHE A 145 -16.77 5.59 11.01
N ALA A 146 -15.67 6.25 10.71
CA ALA A 146 -15.03 7.21 11.60
C ALA A 146 -15.17 8.64 11.04
N THR A 147 -15.31 9.61 11.95
CA THR A 147 -15.18 11.02 11.53
C THR A 147 -13.76 11.28 11.00
N PRO A 148 -13.57 12.29 10.13
CA PRO A 148 -12.24 12.59 9.58
C PRO A 148 -11.14 12.74 10.65
N GLU A 149 -11.48 13.30 11.81
CA GLU A 149 -10.57 13.50 12.93
C GLU A 149 -10.15 12.15 13.56
N VAL A 150 -11.12 11.25 13.77
CA VAL A 150 -10.88 9.92 14.32
C VAL A 150 -10.09 9.06 13.32
N ALA A 151 -10.39 9.15 12.03
CA ALA A 151 -9.64 8.44 11.00
C ALA A 151 -8.18 8.91 10.93
N GLN A 152 -7.92 10.21 11.08
CA GLN A 152 -6.57 10.78 11.13
C GLN A 152 -5.78 10.38 12.38
N ASP A 153 -6.43 10.36 13.55
CA ASP A 153 -5.81 9.93 14.80
C ASP A 153 -5.46 8.43 14.78
N LEU A 154 -6.32 7.60 14.23
CA LEU A 154 -6.07 6.16 14.03
C LEU A 154 -4.90 5.90 13.06
N GLN A 155 -4.75 6.72 12.02
CA GLN A 155 -3.63 6.61 11.10
C GLN A 155 -2.28 7.01 11.73
N LYS A 156 -2.29 7.97 12.67
CA LYS A 156 -1.08 8.48 13.32
C LYS A 156 -0.62 7.64 14.52
N SER A 157 -1.56 7.16 15.31
CA SER A 157 -1.30 6.51 16.61
C SER A 157 -1.62 5.02 16.64
N GLY A 158 -2.17 4.47 15.55
CA GLY A 158 -2.62 3.08 15.52
C GLY A 158 -3.85 2.83 16.41
N PHE A 159 -4.29 1.57 16.47
CA PHE A 159 -5.33 1.14 17.39
C PHE A 159 -4.76 0.98 18.81
N SER A 160 -4.50 2.06 19.51
CA SER A 160 -4.18 1.98 20.93
C SER A 160 -5.50 1.99 21.75
N LEU A 161 -5.63 1.02 22.66
CA LEU A 161 -6.70 0.95 23.67
C LEU A 161 -6.52 2.08 24.71
N GLY A 162 -6.58 3.34 24.27
CA GLY A 162 -6.43 4.49 25.17
C GLY A 162 -7.19 5.69 24.60
N GLY A 163 -8.18 6.16 25.32
CA GLY A 163 -8.90 7.37 24.95
C GLY A 163 -8.06 8.64 25.16
N LYS A 164 -8.21 9.61 24.25
CA LYS A 164 -7.68 10.97 24.39
C LYS A 164 -8.72 11.83 25.10
N ARG A 165 -8.32 12.56 26.13
CA ARG A 165 -9.20 13.56 26.74
C ARG A 165 -9.29 14.78 25.81
N VAL A 166 -10.50 15.10 25.37
CA VAL A 166 -10.80 16.29 24.58
C VAL A 166 -11.92 17.08 25.23
N HIS A 167 -11.91 18.40 25.08
CA HIS A 167 -13.06 19.22 25.41
C HIS A 167 -14.05 19.10 24.27
N ALA A 168 -15.25 18.63 24.57
CA ALA A 168 -16.32 18.50 23.58
C ALA A 168 -17.62 19.07 24.12
N SER A 169 -18.40 19.67 23.23
CA SER A 169 -19.81 19.96 23.49
C SER A 169 -20.65 18.83 22.91
N VAL A 170 -21.57 18.30 23.71
CA VAL A 170 -22.45 17.21 23.30
C VAL A 170 -23.86 17.76 23.18
N LEU A 171 -24.46 17.63 22.01
CA LEU A 171 -25.85 17.96 21.76
C LEU A 171 -26.65 16.67 21.59
N PHE A 172 -27.68 16.51 22.40
CA PHE A 172 -28.67 15.45 22.25
C PHE A 172 -29.89 16.02 21.55
N CYS A 173 -30.24 15.45 20.40
CA CYS A 173 -31.43 15.82 19.63
C CYS A 173 -32.26 14.57 19.40
N ASP A 174 -33.57 14.67 19.59
CA ASP A 174 -34.50 13.59 19.36
C ASP A 174 -35.71 14.08 18.54
N ILE A 175 -36.22 13.21 17.69
CA ILE A 175 -37.39 13.51 16.85
C ILE A 175 -38.65 13.06 17.58
N ARG A 176 -39.47 14.02 18.04
CA ARG A 176 -40.74 13.68 18.68
C ARG A 176 -41.68 13.04 17.69
N GLY A 177 -42.26 11.89 18.10
CA GLY A 177 -43.22 11.14 17.28
C GLY A 177 -42.57 10.28 16.20
N PHE A 178 -41.24 10.07 16.24
CA PHE A 178 -40.54 9.22 15.27
C PHE A 178 -41.10 7.82 15.17
N THR A 179 -41.49 7.20 16.30
CA THR A 179 -42.09 5.87 16.31
C THR A 179 -43.40 5.81 15.49
N THR A 180 -44.28 6.80 15.67
CA THR A 180 -45.55 6.89 14.93
C THR A 180 -45.29 7.17 13.44
N LEU A 181 -44.30 7.97 13.12
CA LEU A 181 -43.88 8.26 11.74
C LEU A 181 -43.31 7.01 11.06
N ALA A 182 -42.41 6.30 11.72
CA ALA A 182 -41.78 5.07 11.22
C ALA A 182 -42.78 3.90 11.06
N GLU A 183 -43.83 3.84 11.88
CA GLU A 183 -44.90 2.85 11.74
C GLU A 183 -45.85 3.13 10.57
N SER A 184 -45.90 4.38 10.11
CA SER A 184 -46.81 4.81 9.02
C SER A 184 -46.16 4.83 7.64
N GLN A 185 -44.86 4.58 7.51
CA GLN A 185 -44.08 4.65 6.26
C GLN A 185 -43.33 3.36 5.97
N ALA A 186 -42.95 3.16 4.70
CA ALA A 186 -42.05 2.07 4.33
C ALA A 186 -40.63 2.30 4.91
N PRO A 187 -39.90 1.23 5.26
CA PRO A 187 -38.55 1.35 5.86
C PRO A 187 -37.57 2.19 5.03
N GLU A 188 -37.67 2.13 3.70
CA GLU A 188 -36.86 2.90 2.77
C GLU A 188 -37.07 4.40 2.88
N GLU A 189 -38.32 4.83 3.07
CA GLU A 189 -38.71 6.25 3.22
C GLU A 189 -38.30 6.84 4.57
N THR A 190 -38.16 6.00 5.60
CA THR A 190 -37.72 6.42 6.94
C THR A 190 -36.21 6.73 7.00
N ILE A 191 -35.42 6.20 6.07
CA ILE A 191 -33.96 6.39 6.01
C ILE A 191 -33.59 7.68 5.29
N GLU A 192 -34.45 8.25 4.47
CA GLU A 192 -34.23 9.50 3.71
C GLU A 192 -34.60 10.76 4.50
N LEU A 193 -35.08 10.64 5.72
CA LEU A 193 -35.38 11.75 6.66
C LEU A 193 -34.14 12.10 7.51
#